data_841b25c8757ab65773142623bf52b5de
#
_entry.id   841b25c8757ab65773142623bf52b5de
#
_cell.length_a   1.000
_cell.length_b   1.000
_cell.length_c   1.000
_cell.angle_alpha   90.00
_cell.angle_beta   90.00
_cell.angle_gamma   90.00
#
_symmetry.space_group_name_H-M   'P 1'
#
loop_
_entity.id
_entity.type
_entity.pdbx_description
1 polymer ?
#
loop_
_entity_poly.entity_id
_entity_poly.type
_entity_poly.pdbx_seq_one_letter_code
_entity_poly.pdbx_strand_id
1 'polypeptide(L)'
;LLPISSGALSVLGATPQLSQPQIAYVLQYTTIPKGTPMTVREAVGMGRYPSLGLLRRPRSQDKQRVEQAMERLDITHLADRHLTELSGGQRQRVYVAQGITQDHSMLLLDEPLTGLDINSAKTIDSIIHEEPERGGSVILTTHDIEEARAANHVILTDGHVVASGYPEDVLTANNLATAYGLGSLHEKDISAPLFPTEHHDHNR
;
A
#
# COMPACT_ATOMS: atom_id res chain seq x y z
N LEU A 1 -9.74 -13.59 -0.65
CA LEU A 1 -10.03 -13.03 0.67
C LEU A 1 -10.11 -14.15 1.70
N LEU A 2 -9.45 -13.99 2.83
CA LEU A 2 -9.53 -14.93 3.93
C LEU A 2 -10.91 -14.81 4.61
N PRO A 3 -11.52 -15.92 5.06
CA PRO A 3 -12.74 -15.85 5.85
C PRO A 3 -12.45 -15.23 7.21
N ILE A 4 -13.39 -14.43 7.73
CA ILE A 4 -13.32 -13.91 9.09
C ILE A 4 -13.55 -15.06 10.07
N SER A 5 -12.78 -15.10 11.17
CA SER A 5 -12.91 -16.14 12.20
C SER A 5 -14.12 -15.87 13.11
N SER A 6 -14.45 -14.61 13.37
CA SER A 6 -15.57 -14.19 14.21
C SER A 6 -15.89 -12.71 13.96
N GLY A 7 -17.05 -12.27 14.41
CA GLY A 7 -17.50 -10.88 14.27
C GLY A 7 -18.21 -10.59 12.95
N ALA A 8 -18.32 -9.32 12.59
CA ALA A 8 -18.95 -8.85 11.36
C ALA A 8 -18.00 -7.87 10.65
N LEU A 9 -17.95 -7.96 9.32
CA LEU A 9 -17.18 -7.05 8.46
C LEU A 9 -18.11 -6.45 7.42
N SER A 10 -18.12 -5.12 7.36
CA SER A 10 -18.83 -4.34 6.34
C SER A 10 -17.83 -3.46 5.59
N VAL A 11 -17.92 -3.46 4.29
CA VAL A 11 -17.09 -2.64 3.40
C VAL A 11 -18.01 -1.89 2.45
N LEU A 12 -17.90 -0.56 2.38
CA LEU A 12 -18.80 0.29 1.59
C LEU A 12 -20.29 0.02 1.89
N GLY A 13 -20.62 -0.28 3.15
CA GLY A 13 -21.99 -0.56 3.61
C GLY A 13 -22.53 -1.96 3.26
N ALA A 14 -21.75 -2.83 2.67
CA ALA A 14 -22.16 -4.17 2.27
C ALA A 14 -21.16 -5.26 2.74
N THR A 15 -21.49 -6.52 2.50
CA THR A 15 -20.53 -7.61 2.76
C THR A 15 -19.34 -7.53 1.80
N PRO A 16 -18.13 -8.00 2.19
CA PRO A 16 -16.94 -7.92 1.35
C PRO A 16 -17.12 -8.51 -0.06
N GLN A 17 -17.92 -9.58 -0.19
CA GLN A 17 -18.19 -10.23 -1.46
C GLN A 17 -18.98 -9.34 -2.42
N LEU A 18 -19.95 -8.59 -1.91
CA LEU A 18 -20.77 -7.66 -2.69
C LEU A 18 -20.01 -6.39 -3.04
N SER A 19 -19.07 -5.97 -2.17
CA SER A 19 -18.27 -4.76 -2.38
C SER A 19 -17.05 -5.01 -3.28
N GLN A 20 -16.62 -6.25 -3.47
CA GLN A 20 -15.43 -6.62 -4.23
C GLN A 20 -15.33 -5.95 -5.62
N PRO A 21 -16.40 -5.85 -6.43
CA PRO A 21 -16.32 -5.18 -7.73
C PRO A 21 -16.00 -3.68 -7.65
N GLN A 22 -16.20 -3.06 -6.50
CA GLN A 22 -15.96 -1.64 -6.25
C GLN A 22 -14.60 -1.38 -5.58
N ILE A 23 -13.78 -2.40 -5.41
CA ILE A 23 -12.47 -2.30 -4.76
C ILE A 23 -11.40 -2.59 -5.79
N ALA A 24 -10.55 -1.62 -6.08
CA ALA A 24 -9.30 -1.82 -6.80
C ALA A 24 -8.19 -2.15 -5.80
N TYR A 25 -7.41 -3.19 -6.08
CA TYR A 25 -6.31 -3.62 -5.20
C TYR A 25 -4.99 -3.66 -5.97
N VAL A 26 -4.00 -2.95 -5.45
CA VAL A 26 -2.64 -2.89 -5.99
C VAL A 26 -1.67 -3.51 -4.99
N LEU A 27 -1.05 -4.62 -5.40
CA LEU A 27 -0.07 -5.35 -4.59
C LEU A 27 1.30 -4.65 -4.62
N GLN A 28 2.06 -4.79 -3.54
CA GLN A 28 3.43 -4.29 -3.41
C GLN A 28 4.36 -4.87 -4.48
N TYR A 29 4.32 -6.18 -4.68
CA TYR A 29 5.14 -6.89 -5.65
C TYR A 29 4.31 -7.87 -6.45
N THR A 30 4.35 -7.71 -7.77
CA THR A 30 3.82 -8.71 -8.69
C THR A 30 4.98 -9.32 -9.44
N THR A 31 5.25 -10.60 -9.20
CA THR A 31 6.27 -11.33 -9.94
C THR A 31 5.75 -11.59 -11.35
N ILE A 32 6.39 -10.98 -12.34
CA ILE A 32 6.10 -11.24 -13.75
C ILE A 32 6.99 -12.42 -14.19
N PRO A 33 6.40 -13.52 -14.67
CA PRO A 33 7.20 -14.60 -15.24
C PRO A 33 8.09 -14.07 -16.37
N LYS A 34 9.36 -14.53 -16.40
CA LYS A 34 10.28 -14.18 -17.49
C LYS A 34 9.67 -14.62 -18.83
N GLY A 35 9.66 -13.70 -19.80
CA GLY A 35 9.10 -13.97 -21.12
C GLY A 35 7.59 -13.73 -21.26
N THR A 36 6.92 -13.13 -20.27
CA THR A 36 5.53 -12.67 -20.42
C THR A 36 5.50 -11.56 -21.47
N PRO A 37 4.89 -11.77 -22.65
CA PRO A 37 4.85 -10.78 -23.72
C PRO A 37 3.67 -9.82 -23.50
N MET A 38 3.73 -9.02 -22.43
CA MET A 38 2.66 -8.07 -22.06
C MET A 38 3.23 -6.65 -22.07
N THR A 39 2.61 -5.79 -22.86
CA THR A 39 2.92 -4.36 -22.90
C THR A 39 2.31 -3.60 -21.73
N VAL A 40 2.81 -2.39 -21.47
CA VAL A 40 2.25 -1.48 -20.44
C VAL A 40 0.77 -1.21 -20.72
N ARG A 41 0.41 -0.88 -21.96
CA ARG A 41 -0.97 -0.60 -22.37
C ARG A 41 -1.89 -1.80 -22.13
N GLU A 42 -1.45 -3.00 -22.42
CA GLU A 42 -2.21 -4.23 -22.16
C GLU A 42 -2.40 -4.45 -20.66
N ALA A 43 -1.34 -4.28 -19.86
CA ALA A 43 -1.42 -4.43 -18.42
C ALA A 43 -2.39 -3.42 -17.78
N VAL A 44 -2.28 -2.15 -18.13
CA VAL A 44 -3.23 -1.11 -17.65
C VAL A 44 -4.64 -1.44 -18.11
N GLY A 45 -4.82 -1.90 -19.35
CA GLY A 45 -6.10 -2.32 -19.92
C GLY A 45 -6.78 -3.46 -19.17
N MET A 46 -6.02 -4.33 -18.50
CA MET A 46 -6.57 -5.42 -17.67
C MET A 46 -7.44 -4.89 -16.51
N GLY A 47 -7.20 -3.68 -16.02
CA GLY A 47 -8.05 -3.03 -15.02
C GLY A 47 -9.51 -2.82 -15.47
N ARG A 48 -9.79 -2.89 -16.77
CA ARG A 48 -11.15 -2.79 -17.30
C ARG A 48 -11.94 -4.10 -17.31
N TYR A 49 -11.27 -5.25 -17.23
CA TYR A 49 -11.96 -6.55 -17.35
C TYR A 49 -13.05 -6.80 -16.29
N PRO A 50 -12.90 -6.42 -15.02
CA PRO A 50 -13.97 -6.58 -14.04
C PRO A 50 -15.28 -5.91 -14.44
N SER A 51 -15.20 -4.74 -15.10
CA SER A 51 -16.37 -3.99 -15.57
C SER A 51 -16.91 -4.47 -16.92
N LEU A 52 -16.07 -5.09 -17.75
CA LEU A 52 -16.47 -5.53 -19.09
C LEU A 52 -17.15 -6.91 -19.07
N GLY A 53 -16.81 -7.77 -18.10
CA GLY A 53 -17.22 -9.17 -18.10
C GLY A 53 -16.53 -9.99 -19.20
N LEU A 54 -16.69 -11.32 -19.13
CA LEU A 54 -15.88 -12.30 -19.88
C LEU A 54 -15.98 -12.22 -21.44
N LEU A 55 -17.04 -11.61 -21.97
CA LEU A 55 -17.37 -11.71 -23.40
C LEU A 55 -17.43 -10.34 -24.13
N ARG A 56 -17.19 -9.24 -23.43
CA ARG A 56 -17.27 -7.93 -24.06
C ARG A 56 -15.89 -7.42 -24.47
N ARG A 57 -15.80 -6.90 -25.70
CA ARG A 57 -14.60 -6.20 -26.17
C ARG A 57 -14.55 -4.78 -25.58
N PRO A 58 -13.35 -4.26 -25.25
CA PRO A 58 -13.17 -2.89 -24.83
C PRO A 58 -13.75 -1.89 -25.85
N ARG A 59 -14.55 -0.95 -25.37
CA ARG A 59 -15.14 0.14 -26.15
C ARG A 59 -14.17 1.33 -26.20
N SER A 60 -14.51 2.34 -26.99
CA SER A 60 -13.73 3.58 -27.07
C SER A 60 -13.55 4.26 -25.70
N GLN A 61 -14.56 4.23 -24.83
CA GLN A 61 -14.48 4.75 -23.47
C GLN A 61 -13.48 4.00 -22.60
N ASP A 62 -13.38 2.66 -22.73
CA ASP A 62 -12.41 1.87 -21.98
C ASP A 62 -10.99 2.20 -22.41
N LYS A 63 -10.77 2.35 -23.72
CA LYS A 63 -9.46 2.79 -24.24
C LYS A 63 -9.10 4.19 -23.73
N GLN A 64 -10.05 5.11 -23.71
CA GLN A 64 -9.83 6.47 -23.21
C GLN A 64 -9.44 6.46 -21.72
N ARG A 65 -10.10 5.65 -20.89
CA ARG A 65 -9.73 5.49 -19.46
C ARG A 65 -8.32 4.93 -19.28
N VAL A 66 -7.92 3.97 -20.12
CA VAL A 66 -6.55 3.44 -20.11
C VAL A 66 -5.53 4.53 -20.44
N GLU A 67 -5.77 5.33 -21.48
CA GLU A 67 -4.89 6.45 -21.86
C GLU A 67 -4.81 7.48 -20.72
N GLN A 68 -5.94 7.89 -20.15
CA GLN A 68 -5.99 8.83 -19.04
C GLN A 68 -5.24 8.30 -17.78
N ALA A 69 -5.36 7.01 -17.46
CA ALA A 69 -4.63 6.43 -16.36
C ALA A 69 -3.12 6.41 -16.62
N MET A 70 -2.70 6.09 -17.85
CA MET A 70 -1.29 6.13 -18.24
C MET A 70 -0.72 7.56 -18.19
N GLU A 71 -1.51 8.55 -18.58
CA GLU A 71 -1.14 9.97 -18.51
C GLU A 71 -0.96 10.42 -17.06
N ARG A 72 -1.92 10.13 -16.18
CA ARG A 72 -1.85 10.46 -14.74
C ARG A 72 -0.65 9.85 -14.05
N LEU A 73 -0.21 8.67 -14.46
CA LEU A 73 0.97 7.98 -13.92
C LEU A 73 2.26 8.29 -14.69
N ASP A 74 2.24 9.20 -15.66
CA ASP A 74 3.40 9.56 -16.50
C ASP A 74 4.09 8.34 -17.12
N ILE A 75 3.31 7.42 -17.71
CA ILE A 75 3.79 6.19 -18.34
C ILE A 75 3.33 6.04 -19.79
N THR A 76 2.69 7.05 -20.39
CA THR A 76 2.23 7.01 -21.79
C THR A 76 3.38 6.73 -22.76
N HIS A 77 4.57 7.27 -22.49
CA HIS A 77 5.77 7.07 -23.29
C HIS A 77 6.33 5.63 -23.22
N LEU A 78 5.83 4.81 -22.29
CA LEU A 78 6.18 3.41 -22.08
C LEU A 78 5.12 2.45 -22.63
N ALA A 79 4.03 2.96 -23.22
CA ALA A 79 2.82 2.21 -23.55
C ALA A 79 3.07 0.88 -24.31
N ASP A 80 3.99 0.91 -25.26
CA ASP A 80 4.30 -0.24 -26.11
C ASP A 80 5.52 -1.06 -25.63
N ARG A 81 6.13 -0.69 -24.50
CA ARG A 81 7.22 -1.46 -23.89
C ARG A 81 6.67 -2.65 -23.11
N HIS A 82 7.45 -3.74 -23.06
CA HIS A 82 7.10 -4.88 -22.23
C HIS A 82 7.35 -4.60 -20.74
N LEU A 83 6.49 -5.14 -19.87
CA LEU A 83 6.63 -4.98 -18.42
C LEU A 83 7.98 -5.45 -17.87
N THR A 84 8.58 -6.44 -18.51
CA THR A 84 9.89 -6.99 -18.14
C THR A 84 11.06 -6.04 -18.39
N GLU A 85 10.87 -5.00 -19.21
CA GLU A 85 11.89 -4.00 -19.55
C GLU A 85 11.87 -2.80 -18.60
N LEU A 86 10.88 -2.73 -17.70
CA LEU A 86 10.65 -1.59 -16.83
C LEU A 86 11.49 -1.68 -15.55
N SER A 87 11.86 -0.51 -15.02
CA SER A 87 12.35 -0.38 -13.64
C SER A 87 11.26 -0.73 -12.62
N GLY A 88 11.63 -0.95 -11.35
CA GLY A 88 10.68 -1.20 -10.27
C GLY A 88 9.64 -0.09 -10.14
N GLY A 89 10.07 1.17 -10.09
CA GLY A 89 9.18 2.32 -10.01
C GLY A 89 8.27 2.50 -11.22
N GLN A 90 8.78 2.25 -12.43
CA GLN A 90 7.94 2.25 -13.63
C GLN A 90 6.85 1.17 -13.57
N ARG A 91 7.20 -0.05 -13.13
CA ARG A 91 6.22 -1.13 -12.95
C ARG A 91 5.18 -0.80 -11.90
N GLN A 92 5.59 -0.21 -10.78
CA GLN A 92 4.65 0.19 -9.73
C GLN A 92 3.64 1.21 -10.26
N ARG A 93 4.09 2.21 -11.03
CA ARG A 93 3.20 3.16 -11.70
C ARG A 93 2.22 2.47 -12.68
N VAL A 94 2.66 1.44 -13.39
CA VAL A 94 1.77 0.62 -14.25
C VAL A 94 0.70 -0.09 -13.44
N TYR A 95 1.04 -0.69 -12.29
CA TYR A 95 0.05 -1.37 -11.45
C TYR A 95 -0.94 -0.41 -10.79
N VAL A 96 -0.48 0.77 -10.36
CA VAL A 96 -1.39 1.82 -9.89
C VAL A 96 -2.31 2.29 -11.02
N ALA A 97 -1.76 2.51 -12.25
CA ALA A 97 -2.56 2.86 -13.42
C ALA A 97 -3.60 1.78 -13.74
N GLN A 98 -3.25 0.50 -13.65
CA GLN A 98 -4.20 -0.61 -13.80
C GLN A 98 -5.32 -0.53 -12.75
N GLY A 99 -4.98 -0.25 -11.49
CA GLY A 99 -5.97 -0.10 -10.40
C GLY A 99 -6.96 1.02 -10.68
N ILE A 100 -6.47 2.22 -11.02
CA ILE A 100 -7.33 3.38 -11.23
C ILE A 100 -8.14 3.34 -12.54
N THR A 101 -7.86 2.42 -13.47
CA THR A 101 -8.74 2.19 -14.64
C THR A 101 -9.99 1.39 -14.30
N GLN A 102 -9.99 0.66 -13.19
CA GLN A 102 -11.17 -0.05 -12.70
C GLN A 102 -12.23 0.96 -12.23
N ASP A 103 -13.51 0.64 -12.42
CA ASP A 103 -14.61 1.39 -11.79
C ASP A 103 -14.63 1.02 -10.30
N HIS A 104 -14.01 1.86 -9.46
CA HIS A 104 -13.85 1.61 -8.03
C HIS A 104 -14.38 2.78 -7.18
N SER A 105 -14.81 2.47 -5.97
CA SER A 105 -15.12 3.41 -4.91
C SER A 105 -14.06 3.38 -3.80
N MET A 106 -13.21 2.34 -3.80
CA MET A 106 -12.11 2.18 -2.86
C MET A 106 -10.87 1.66 -3.58
N LEU A 107 -9.72 2.29 -3.33
CA LEU A 107 -8.41 1.89 -3.80
C LEU A 107 -7.60 1.37 -2.62
N LEU A 108 -7.19 0.10 -2.66
CA LEU A 108 -6.31 -0.51 -1.67
C LEU A 108 -4.90 -0.60 -2.25
N LEU A 109 -3.92 -0.06 -1.54
CA LEU A 109 -2.53 -0.04 -1.95
C LEU A 109 -1.66 -0.71 -0.86
N ASP A 110 -0.88 -1.70 -1.26
CA ASP A 110 0.01 -2.40 -0.35
C ASP A 110 1.43 -1.87 -0.50
N GLU A 111 1.91 -1.10 0.48
CA GLU A 111 3.21 -0.42 0.50
C GLU A 111 3.57 0.28 -0.82
N PRO A 112 2.72 1.18 -1.33
CA PRO A 112 2.80 1.67 -2.70
C PRO A 112 4.04 2.50 -3.01
N LEU A 113 4.69 3.09 -2.01
CA LEU A 113 5.82 4.00 -2.17
C LEU A 113 7.18 3.38 -1.79
N THR A 114 7.17 2.18 -1.20
CA THR A 114 8.37 1.51 -0.70
C THR A 114 9.38 1.19 -1.80
N GLY A 115 10.63 1.63 -1.60
CA GLY A 115 11.75 1.32 -2.51
C GLY A 115 11.69 2.01 -3.87
N LEU A 116 10.87 3.05 -4.03
CA LEU A 116 10.75 3.81 -5.27
C LEU A 116 11.75 4.96 -5.35
N ASP A 117 12.08 5.35 -6.57
CA ASP A 117 12.72 6.64 -6.83
C ASP A 117 11.75 7.80 -6.53
N ILE A 118 12.31 8.99 -6.25
CA ILE A 118 11.56 10.18 -5.84
C ILE A 118 10.46 10.55 -6.84
N ASN A 119 10.71 10.42 -8.14
CA ASN A 119 9.75 10.80 -9.17
C ASN A 119 8.57 9.83 -9.22
N SER A 120 8.86 8.53 -9.15
CA SER A 120 7.82 7.50 -9.09
C SER A 120 6.98 7.61 -7.82
N ALA A 121 7.62 7.87 -6.66
CA ALA A 121 6.92 8.07 -5.40
C ALA A 121 5.98 9.29 -5.46
N LYS A 122 6.46 10.44 -5.92
CA LYS A 122 5.63 11.66 -6.05
C LYS A 122 4.44 11.46 -6.99
N THR A 123 4.63 10.74 -8.09
CA THR A 123 3.53 10.48 -9.05
C THR A 123 2.45 9.61 -8.43
N ILE A 124 2.81 8.58 -7.64
CA ILE A 124 1.85 7.73 -6.95
C ILE A 124 1.20 8.48 -5.79
N ASP A 125 1.97 9.26 -5.03
CA ASP A 125 1.46 10.07 -3.93
C ASP A 125 0.39 11.07 -4.39
N SER A 126 0.57 11.71 -5.57
CA SER A 126 -0.47 12.57 -6.14
C SER A 126 -1.78 11.81 -6.40
N ILE A 127 -1.72 10.56 -6.86
CA ILE A 127 -2.92 9.74 -7.04
C ILE A 127 -3.61 9.45 -5.70
N ILE A 128 -2.83 9.12 -4.64
CA ILE A 128 -3.36 8.87 -3.31
C ILE A 128 -4.18 10.05 -2.79
N HIS A 129 -3.70 11.28 -3.04
CA HIS A 129 -4.38 12.50 -2.61
C HIS A 129 -5.55 12.92 -3.54
N GLU A 130 -5.45 12.66 -4.84
CA GLU A 130 -6.50 13.01 -5.82
C GLU A 130 -7.74 12.09 -5.74
N GLU A 131 -7.58 10.80 -5.41
CA GLU A 131 -8.72 9.85 -5.42
C GLU A 131 -9.82 10.22 -4.42
N PRO A 132 -9.54 10.66 -3.18
CA PRO A 132 -10.58 11.17 -2.27
C PRO A 132 -11.31 12.41 -2.80
N GLU A 133 -10.61 13.33 -3.49
CA GLU A 133 -11.23 14.51 -4.11
C GLU A 133 -12.22 14.13 -5.23
N ARG A 134 -12.02 12.96 -5.84
CA ARG A 134 -12.90 12.38 -6.85
C ARG A 134 -14.07 11.59 -6.27
N GLY A 135 -14.19 11.56 -4.92
CA GLY A 135 -15.25 10.85 -4.21
C GLY A 135 -14.94 9.39 -3.91
N GLY A 136 -13.71 8.93 -4.16
CA GLY A 136 -13.20 7.61 -3.77
C GLY A 136 -12.69 7.59 -2.34
N SER A 137 -12.28 6.41 -1.88
CA SER A 137 -11.53 6.21 -0.65
C SER A 137 -10.22 5.51 -0.96
N VAL A 138 -9.13 5.90 -0.29
CA VAL A 138 -7.85 5.22 -0.40
C VAL A 138 -7.49 4.62 0.96
N ILE A 139 -7.10 3.36 0.95
CA ILE A 139 -6.49 2.69 2.10
C ILE A 139 -5.12 2.19 1.63
N LEU A 140 -4.08 2.54 2.35
CA LEU A 140 -2.75 2.05 2.08
C LEU A 140 -2.13 1.42 3.32
N THR A 141 -1.28 0.42 3.12
CA THR A 141 -0.37 -0.05 4.16
C THR A 141 0.97 0.64 4.00
N THR A 142 1.60 1.01 5.11
CA THR A 142 2.94 1.59 5.12
C THR A 142 3.64 1.29 6.44
N HIS A 143 4.95 1.30 6.42
CA HIS A 143 5.80 1.32 7.60
C HIS A 143 6.51 2.70 7.77
N ASP A 144 6.23 3.65 6.88
CA ASP A 144 6.75 5.02 6.96
C ASP A 144 5.81 5.91 7.78
N ILE A 145 6.35 6.50 8.85
CA ILE A 145 5.60 7.37 9.76
C ILE A 145 5.19 8.67 9.08
N GLU A 146 5.99 9.20 8.17
CA GLU A 146 5.66 10.44 7.47
C GLU A 146 4.49 10.24 6.48
N GLU A 147 4.43 9.09 5.79
CA GLU A 147 3.25 8.71 5.00
C GLU A 147 2.00 8.59 5.88
N ALA A 148 2.14 7.94 7.05
CA ALA A 148 1.04 7.81 8.00
C ALA A 148 0.57 9.16 8.57
N ARG A 149 1.47 10.14 8.75
CA ARG A 149 1.12 11.51 9.19
C ARG A 149 0.27 12.27 8.18
N ALA A 150 0.44 11.99 6.88
CA ALA A 150 -0.32 12.63 5.81
C ALA A 150 -1.74 12.07 5.64
N ALA A 151 -2.08 10.95 6.31
CA ALA A 151 -3.38 10.33 6.20
C ALA A 151 -4.47 11.08 6.98
N ASN A 152 -5.73 10.93 6.57
CA ASN A 152 -6.88 11.44 7.32
C ASN A 152 -7.19 10.60 8.56
N HIS A 153 -6.83 9.31 8.53
CA HIS A 153 -7.07 8.34 9.61
C HIS A 153 -5.98 7.28 9.59
N VAL A 154 -5.50 6.89 10.76
CA VAL A 154 -4.45 5.89 10.93
C VAL A 154 -4.99 4.74 11.78
N ILE A 155 -4.65 3.52 11.39
CA ILE A 155 -4.83 2.31 12.20
C ILE A 155 -3.45 1.71 12.41
N LEU A 156 -2.96 1.75 13.65
CA LEU A 156 -1.69 1.17 14.05
C LEU A 156 -1.91 -0.25 14.55
N THR A 157 -1.16 -1.21 13.99
CA THR A 157 -1.35 -2.64 14.28
C THR A 157 -0.04 -3.34 14.64
N ASP A 158 -0.13 -4.30 15.57
CA ASP A 158 0.89 -5.30 15.88
C ASP A 158 0.18 -6.63 16.19
N GLY A 159 -0.20 -7.38 15.15
CA GLY A 159 -1.05 -8.56 15.28
C GLY A 159 -2.46 -8.29 15.80
N HIS A 160 -2.68 -7.13 16.41
CA HIS A 160 -3.97 -6.57 16.83
C HIS A 160 -3.97 -5.05 16.63
N VAL A 161 -5.11 -4.40 16.77
CA VAL A 161 -5.20 -2.94 16.69
C VAL A 161 -4.64 -2.35 17.99
N VAL A 162 -3.52 -1.61 17.88
CA VAL A 162 -2.90 -0.88 19.00
C VAL A 162 -3.62 0.46 19.21
N ALA A 163 -3.87 1.21 18.13
CA ALA A 163 -4.57 2.48 18.16
C ALA A 163 -5.24 2.74 16.81
N SER A 164 -6.31 3.54 16.81
CA SER A 164 -7.04 3.98 15.61
C SER A 164 -7.61 5.37 15.82
N GLY A 165 -7.40 6.29 14.88
CA GLY A 165 -7.86 7.68 15.00
C GLY A 165 -7.11 8.63 14.07
N TYR A 166 -7.09 9.92 14.44
CA TYR A 166 -6.31 10.92 13.72
C TYR A 166 -4.79 10.67 13.91
N PRO A 167 -3.95 11.03 12.93
CA PRO A 167 -2.50 10.79 13.01
C PRO A 167 -1.86 11.29 14.31
N GLU A 168 -2.21 12.49 14.77
CA GLU A 168 -1.69 13.10 16.00
C GLU A 168 -2.02 12.31 17.27
N ASP A 169 -3.18 11.63 17.29
CA ASP A 169 -3.62 10.83 18.43
C ASP A 169 -3.03 9.42 18.42
N VAL A 170 -2.79 8.88 17.22
CA VAL A 170 -2.32 7.50 17.02
C VAL A 170 -0.80 7.40 17.01
N LEU A 171 -0.10 8.32 16.35
CA LEU A 171 1.36 8.25 16.16
C LEU A 171 2.12 8.86 17.35
N THR A 172 1.71 8.51 18.57
CA THR A 172 2.38 8.89 19.80
C THR A 172 3.59 7.98 20.09
N ALA A 173 4.58 8.50 20.83
CA ALA A 173 5.75 7.72 21.21
C ALA A 173 5.37 6.41 21.94
N ASN A 174 4.34 6.45 22.79
CA ASN A 174 3.88 5.27 23.54
C ASN A 174 3.26 4.21 22.62
N ASN A 175 2.37 4.60 21.69
CA ASN A 175 1.74 3.68 20.76
C ASN A 175 2.77 3.06 19.80
N LEU A 176 3.72 3.88 19.31
CA LEU A 176 4.81 3.42 18.45
C LEU A 176 5.74 2.45 19.20
N ALA A 177 6.10 2.76 20.45
CA ALA A 177 6.90 1.84 21.29
C ALA A 177 6.18 0.50 21.47
N THR A 178 4.86 0.50 21.66
CA THR A 178 4.05 -0.71 21.76
C THR A 178 4.05 -1.49 20.45
N ALA A 179 3.74 -0.84 19.35
CA ALA A 179 3.61 -1.48 18.02
C ALA A 179 4.94 -2.04 17.49
N TYR A 180 6.05 -1.36 17.76
CA TYR A 180 7.38 -1.80 17.32
C TYR A 180 8.13 -2.64 18.37
N GLY A 181 7.52 -2.94 19.52
CA GLY A 181 8.13 -3.73 20.58
C GLY A 181 9.34 -3.06 21.25
N LEU A 182 9.50 -1.73 21.10
CA LEU A 182 10.68 -1.00 21.58
C LEU A 182 10.76 -0.99 23.13
N GLY A 183 9.63 -1.15 23.81
CA GLY A 183 9.60 -1.27 25.27
C GLY A 183 10.30 -2.51 25.81
N SER A 184 10.34 -3.60 25.05
CA SER A 184 10.99 -4.86 25.47
C SER A 184 12.52 -4.87 25.27
N LEU A 185 13.06 -3.93 24.50
CA LEU A 185 14.50 -3.85 24.24
C LEU A 185 15.26 -3.17 25.39
N HIS A 186 14.58 -2.36 26.22
CA HIS A 186 15.19 -1.66 27.33
C HIS A 186 14.88 -2.28 28.72
N GLU A 187 13.93 -3.21 28.84
CA GLU A 187 13.62 -3.85 30.13
C GLU A 187 14.60 -4.96 30.54
N LYS A 188 15.51 -5.40 29.68
CA LYS A 188 16.43 -6.50 29.99
C LYS A 188 17.76 -6.10 30.65
N ASP A 189 18.07 -4.81 30.81
CA ASP A 189 19.41 -4.40 31.24
C ASP A 189 19.50 -3.44 32.45
N ILE A 190 18.45 -3.29 33.26
CA ILE A 190 18.53 -2.40 34.45
C ILE A 190 18.90 -3.16 35.75
N SER A 191 19.08 -4.48 35.70
CA SER A 191 19.40 -5.28 36.91
C SER A 191 20.82 -5.83 36.99
N ALA A 192 21.73 -5.48 36.10
CA ALA A 192 23.14 -5.83 36.22
C ALA A 192 23.93 -4.64 36.78
N PRO A 193 24.64 -4.77 37.94
CA PRO A 193 25.48 -3.70 38.45
C PRO A 193 26.64 -3.44 37.49
N LEU A 194 26.81 -2.17 37.11
CA LEU A 194 27.76 -1.69 36.09
C LEU A 194 29.24 -1.75 36.47
N PHE A 195 29.58 -2.25 37.68
CA PHE A 195 30.98 -2.43 38.11
C PHE A 195 31.13 -3.68 38.98
N PRO A 196 32.08 -4.59 38.65
CA PRO A 196 32.52 -5.58 39.60
C PRO A 196 33.30 -4.87 40.72
N THR A 197 32.83 -4.99 41.96
CA THR A 197 33.62 -4.56 43.13
C THR A 197 34.79 -5.50 43.26
N GLU A 198 35.98 -5.05 42.91
CA GLU A 198 37.24 -5.71 43.29
C GLU A 198 37.41 -5.60 44.79
N HIS A 199 37.18 -6.71 45.50
CA HIS A 199 37.68 -6.88 46.86
C HIS A 199 39.18 -7.19 46.79
N HIS A 200 39.99 -6.17 47.03
CA HIS A 200 41.38 -6.37 47.46
C HIS A 200 41.36 -6.92 48.88
N ASP A 201 41.51 -8.22 49.01
CA ASP A 201 41.94 -8.81 50.27
C ASP A 201 43.45 -8.68 50.38
N HIS A 202 43.85 -7.69 51.17
CA HIS A 202 45.17 -7.66 51.76
C HIS A 202 45.10 -8.51 53.04
N ASN A 203 45.70 -9.72 53.06
CA ASN A 203 46.26 -10.26 54.30
C ASN A 203 47.36 -11.29 54.03
N ARG A 204 48.57 -10.88 54.43
CA ARG A 204 49.75 -11.65 54.89
C ARG A 204 50.24 -12.78 54.02
#